data_4baaec58d00b586a94f2e01b9e2dd577
#
_entry.id   4baaec58d00b586a94f2e01b9e2dd577
#
_cell.length_a   1.000
_cell.length_b   1.000
_cell.length_c   1.000
_cell.angle_alpha   90.00
_cell.angle_beta   90.00
_cell.angle_gamma   90.00
#
_symmetry.space_group_name_H-M   'P 1'
#
loop_
_entity.id
_entity.type
_entity.pdbx_description
1 polymer ?
#
loop_
_entity_poly.entity_id
_entity_poly.type
_entity_poly.pdbx_seq_one_letter_code
_entity_poly.pdbx_strand_id
1 'polypeptide(L)'
;MGAGHNLDVKTQMSETIWLEPSSEKTVYLQIRNTSDKDMSGLQAQITNELAAKGYRVTSSPDAAYYWIQANVLKAEKMDLRDAQGFLKTGYEGAAMGAALGAGITAYNSSSAGATLGVGLATGLIGMAADAMVEDVNYTMVTDLQISERSKVAVTTDNIAALKQGTSGVKLQTSTEQGNRAKYQTRVVSNANKVNLKFEEAKPVLEAQLAKSIAGIM
;
A
#
# COMPACT_ATOMS: atom_id res chain seq x y z
N MET A 1 0.16 -32.05 -13.33
CA MET A 1 -0.44 -30.77 -13.56
C MET A 1 -0.52 -29.95 -12.35
N GLY A 2 0.32 -29.16 -12.20
CA GLY A 2 0.50 -28.00 -11.43
C GLY A 2 -0.44 -27.54 -10.32
N ALA A 3 -1.13 -28.40 -9.67
CA ALA A 3 -2.03 -27.97 -8.60
C ALA A 3 -1.29 -27.24 -7.48
N GLY A 4 0.01 -27.48 -7.33
CA GLY A 4 0.81 -26.81 -6.34
C GLY A 4 1.41 -25.48 -6.77
N HIS A 5 1.04 -24.99 -7.94
CA HIS A 5 1.67 -23.80 -8.49
C HIS A 5 0.80 -22.57 -8.43
N ASN A 6 -0.27 -22.62 -7.68
CA ASN A 6 -1.13 -21.46 -7.56
C ASN A 6 -0.44 -20.36 -6.76
N LEU A 7 -0.44 -19.20 -7.35
CA LEU A 7 0.08 -18.00 -6.70
C LEU A 7 -0.99 -17.45 -5.77
N ASP A 8 -0.72 -17.44 -4.49
CA ASP A 8 -1.61 -16.87 -3.51
C ASP A 8 -1.31 -15.39 -3.38
N VAL A 9 -2.34 -14.56 -3.50
CA VAL A 9 -2.21 -13.13 -3.43
C VAL A 9 -3.18 -12.59 -2.40
N LYS A 10 -2.69 -11.72 -1.52
CA LYS A 10 -3.52 -11.12 -0.50
C LYS A 10 -3.13 -9.66 -0.31
N THR A 11 -4.12 -8.79 -0.21
CA THR A 11 -3.91 -7.37 0.00
C THR A 11 -4.71 -6.91 1.19
N GLN A 12 -4.08 -6.14 2.06
CA GLN A 12 -4.70 -5.58 3.25
C GLN A 12 -4.34 -4.11 3.38
N MET A 13 -5.21 -3.36 4.02
CA MET A 13 -4.99 -1.95 4.31
C MET A 13 -5.01 -1.74 5.82
N SER A 14 -4.15 -0.83 6.29
CA SER A 14 -4.12 -0.48 7.71
C SER A 14 -5.40 0.25 8.14
N GLU A 15 -5.96 1.05 7.22
CA GLU A 15 -7.14 1.86 7.47
C GLU A 15 -8.12 1.68 6.33
N THR A 16 -9.41 1.63 6.63
CA THR A 16 -10.45 1.65 5.60
C THR A 16 -10.76 3.09 5.23
N ILE A 17 -10.79 3.38 3.95
CA ILE A 17 -11.11 4.72 3.48
C ILE A 17 -12.52 4.74 2.92
N TRP A 18 -13.31 5.68 3.42
CA TRP A 18 -14.67 5.93 2.96
C TRP A 18 -14.72 7.33 2.36
N LEU A 19 -14.81 7.41 1.05
CA LEU A 19 -14.95 8.69 0.36
C LEU A 19 -16.42 9.11 0.35
N GLU A 20 -16.65 10.42 0.34
CA GLU A 20 -17.99 10.93 0.19
C GLU A 20 -18.50 10.60 -1.21
N PRO A 21 -19.76 10.19 -1.36
CA PRO A 21 -20.34 9.96 -2.68
C PRO A 21 -20.27 11.20 -3.54
N SER A 22 -19.83 11.04 -4.77
CA SER A 22 -19.70 12.16 -5.70
C SER A 22 -19.86 11.67 -7.14
N SER A 23 -20.41 12.51 -7.98
CA SER A 23 -20.47 12.27 -9.42
C SER A 23 -19.19 12.71 -10.13
N GLU A 24 -18.29 13.35 -9.42
CA GLU A 24 -17.03 13.83 -10.00
C GLU A 24 -16.08 12.67 -10.27
N LYS A 25 -15.47 12.68 -11.46
CA LYS A 25 -14.69 11.56 -11.93
C LYS A 25 -13.31 11.96 -12.46
N THR A 26 -12.74 13.03 -11.94
CA THR A 26 -11.39 13.45 -12.34
C THR A 26 -10.39 13.17 -11.23
N VAL A 27 -9.23 12.65 -11.62
CA VAL A 27 -8.21 12.21 -10.69
C VAL A 27 -6.85 12.73 -11.13
N TYR A 28 -6.11 13.32 -10.20
CA TYR A 28 -4.68 13.55 -10.34
C TYR A 28 -3.93 12.43 -9.64
N LEU A 29 -3.06 11.76 -10.37
CA LEU A 29 -2.35 10.59 -9.87
C LEU A 29 -0.87 10.90 -9.73
N GLN A 30 -0.31 10.71 -8.54
CA GLN A 30 1.10 10.89 -8.26
C GLN A 30 1.64 9.61 -7.61
N ILE A 31 2.57 8.97 -8.30
CA ILE A 31 3.19 7.73 -7.81
C ILE A 31 4.65 8.01 -7.54
N ARG A 32 5.09 7.66 -6.34
CA ARG A 32 6.49 7.69 -5.93
C ARG A 32 6.95 6.28 -5.62
N ASN A 33 8.24 6.09 -5.72
CA ASN A 33 8.83 4.81 -5.40
C ASN A 33 10.14 5.06 -4.65
N THR A 34 10.11 4.78 -3.34
CA THR A 34 11.31 4.88 -2.51
C THR A 34 11.87 3.50 -2.18
N SER A 35 11.32 2.44 -2.80
CA SER A 35 11.88 1.11 -2.71
C SER A 35 13.09 0.96 -3.63
N ASP A 36 13.75 -0.17 -3.53
CA ASP A 36 14.91 -0.46 -4.40
C ASP A 36 14.51 -1.22 -5.67
N LYS A 37 13.21 -1.33 -5.96
CA LYS A 37 12.72 -2.04 -7.14
C LYS A 37 12.14 -1.07 -8.15
N ASP A 38 12.15 -1.46 -9.41
CA ASP A 38 11.53 -0.68 -10.48
C ASP A 38 10.02 -0.86 -10.45
N MET A 39 9.28 0.25 -10.36
CA MET A 39 7.82 0.27 -10.36
C MET A 39 7.27 1.09 -11.52
N SER A 40 7.99 1.15 -12.63
CA SER A 40 7.65 2.02 -13.75
C SER A 40 6.30 1.70 -14.40
N GLY A 41 5.83 0.46 -14.29
CA GLY A 41 4.54 0.07 -14.85
C GLY A 41 3.32 0.38 -13.97
N LEU A 42 3.56 0.77 -12.73
CA LEU A 42 2.48 0.88 -11.76
C LEU A 42 1.48 1.98 -12.11
N GLN A 43 1.97 3.13 -12.58
CA GLN A 43 1.09 4.24 -12.91
C GLN A 43 0.10 3.87 -14.03
N ALA A 44 0.58 3.17 -15.04
CA ALA A 44 -0.28 2.73 -16.13
C ALA A 44 -1.36 1.75 -15.65
N GLN A 45 -0.99 0.84 -14.75
CA GLN A 45 -1.95 -0.11 -14.21
C GLN A 45 -3.03 0.58 -13.39
N ILE A 46 -2.65 1.53 -12.54
CA ILE A 46 -3.61 2.29 -11.74
C ILE A 46 -4.51 3.11 -12.65
N THR A 47 -3.94 3.77 -13.64
CA THR A 47 -4.71 4.56 -14.59
C THR A 47 -5.74 3.70 -15.30
N ASN A 48 -5.35 2.51 -15.73
CA ASN A 48 -6.26 1.60 -16.43
C ASN A 48 -7.41 1.14 -15.54
N GLU A 49 -7.12 0.81 -14.28
CA GLU A 49 -8.18 0.41 -13.33
C GLU A 49 -9.13 1.55 -13.03
N LEU A 50 -8.62 2.77 -12.90
CA LEU A 50 -9.45 3.95 -12.68
C LEU A 50 -10.31 4.23 -13.91
N ALA A 51 -9.73 4.12 -15.10
CA ALA A 51 -10.48 4.34 -16.34
C ALA A 51 -11.61 3.34 -16.49
N ALA A 52 -11.38 2.09 -16.09
CA ALA A 52 -12.41 1.06 -16.14
C ALA A 52 -13.59 1.39 -15.23
N LYS A 53 -13.39 2.20 -14.21
CA LYS A 53 -14.46 2.68 -13.32
C LYS A 53 -15.02 4.04 -13.72
N GLY A 54 -14.61 4.57 -14.85
CA GLY A 54 -15.11 5.82 -15.37
C GLY A 54 -14.35 7.06 -14.93
N TYR A 55 -13.24 6.90 -14.23
CA TYR A 55 -12.41 8.03 -13.82
C TYR A 55 -11.49 8.46 -14.94
N ARG A 56 -11.26 9.76 -15.03
CA ARG A 56 -10.33 10.33 -15.99
C ARG A 56 -9.15 10.91 -15.24
N VAL A 57 -7.96 10.41 -15.56
CA VAL A 57 -6.72 10.88 -14.96
C VAL A 57 -6.28 12.14 -15.71
N THR A 58 -6.03 13.20 -14.96
CA THR A 58 -5.57 14.49 -15.49
C THR A 58 -4.15 14.79 -14.98
N SER A 59 -3.40 15.53 -15.77
CA SER A 59 -2.07 15.96 -15.36
C SER A 59 -2.10 17.25 -14.52
N SER A 60 -3.25 17.88 -14.40
CA SER A 60 -3.39 19.11 -13.62
C SER A 60 -3.99 18.82 -12.26
N PRO A 61 -3.23 19.03 -11.17
CA PRO A 61 -3.79 18.82 -9.82
C PRO A 61 -5.01 19.71 -9.54
N ASP A 62 -4.97 20.95 -10.00
CA ASP A 62 -6.05 21.88 -9.72
C ASP A 62 -7.35 21.51 -10.43
N ALA A 63 -7.26 20.84 -11.55
CA ALA A 63 -8.43 20.41 -12.31
C ALA A 63 -9.06 19.14 -11.77
N ALA A 64 -8.39 18.44 -10.89
CA ALA A 64 -8.84 17.13 -10.40
C ALA A 64 -9.65 17.27 -9.13
N TYR A 65 -10.78 16.56 -9.09
CA TYR A 65 -11.58 16.46 -7.86
C TYR A 65 -10.85 15.60 -6.82
N TYR A 66 -10.25 14.50 -7.26
CA TYR A 66 -9.49 13.59 -6.38
C TYR A 66 -8.01 13.67 -6.69
N TRP A 67 -7.21 13.58 -5.63
CA TRP A 67 -5.77 13.34 -5.75
C TRP A 67 -5.48 11.97 -5.17
N ILE A 68 -4.80 11.14 -5.92
CA ILE A 68 -4.29 9.86 -5.43
C ILE A 68 -2.79 9.95 -5.42
N GLN A 69 -2.22 9.87 -4.23
CA GLN A 69 -0.78 9.94 -4.02
C GLN A 69 -0.33 8.66 -3.34
N ALA A 70 0.54 7.93 -3.99
CA ALA A 70 1.03 6.66 -3.48
C ALA A 70 2.54 6.64 -3.49
N ASN A 71 3.13 6.06 -2.46
CA ASN A 71 4.56 5.85 -2.38
C ASN A 71 4.86 4.41 -2.05
N VAL A 72 5.52 3.71 -2.96
CA VAL A 72 5.96 2.34 -2.71
C VAL A 72 7.19 2.41 -1.82
N LEU A 73 7.06 1.89 -0.60
CA LEU A 73 8.13 1.90 0.38
C LEU A 73 9.04 0.70 0.23
N LYS A 74 8.47 -0.46 0.01
CA LYS A 74 9.20 -1.72 -0.10
C LYS A 74 8.52 -2.65 -1.10
N ALA A 75 9.34 -3.42 -1.79
CA ALA A 75 8.89 -4.50 -2.65
C ALA A 75 9.97 -5.56 -2.59
N GLU A 76 9.82 -6.51 -1.67
CA GLU A 76 10.90 -7.45 -1.39
C GLU A 76 10.39 -8.75 -0.80
N LYS A 77 11.26 -9.73 -0.81
CA LYS A 77 11.00 -11.00 -0.13
C LYS A 77 10.92 -10.74 1.37
N MET A 78 9.84 -11.17 1.99
CA MET A 78 9.71 -11.13 3.45
C MET A 78 8.66 -12.13 3.88
N ASP A 79 8.66 -12.53 5.14
CA ASP A 79 7.62 -13.41 5.61
C ASP A 79 6.36 -12.64 6.00
N LEU A 80 5.27 -13.38 6.20
CA LEU A 80 3.98 -12.78 6.49
C LEU A 80 3.96 -12.05 7.83
N ARG A 81 4.75 -12.49 8.78
CA ARG A 81 4.83 -11.81 10.09
C ARG A 81 5.43 -10.42 9.94
N ASP A 82 6.50 -10.31 9.18
CA ASP A 82 7.13 -9.01 8.92
C ASP A 82 6.18 -8.10 8.14
N ALA A 83 5.48 -8.65 7.16
CA ALA A 83 4.49 -7.91 6.40
C ALA A 83 3.38 -7.37 7.29
N GLN A 84 2.89 -8.17 8.25
CA GLN A 84 1.87 -7.74 9.20
C GLN A 84 2.35 -6.60 10.09
N GLY A 85 3.64 -6.57 10.37
CA GLY A 85 4.22 -5.46 11.14
C GLY A 85 4.02 -4.11 10.48
N PHE A 86 4.12 -4.06 9.17
CA PHE A 86 3.87 -2.82 8.43
C PHE A 86 2.41 -2.38 8.54
N LEU A 87 1.47 -3.31 8.57
CA LEU A 87 0.07 -2.97 8.79
C LEU A 87 -0.18 -2.42 10.18
N LYS A 88 0.49 -2.96 11.19
CA LYS A 88 0.32 -2.51 12.57
C LYS A 88 0.82 -1.09 12.77
N THR A 89 1.91 -0.72 12.12
CA THR A 89 2.41 0.65 12.20
C THR A 89 1.53 1.62 11.44
N GLY A 90 0.92 1.15 10.33
CA GLY A 90 0.02 1.96 9.53
C GLY A 90 0.68 3.18 8.92
N TYR A 91 -0.13 3.99 8.27
CA TYR A 91 0.36 5.22 7.65
C TYR A 91 0.88 6.22 8.69
N GLU A 92 0.20 6.30 9.82
CA GLU A 92 0.63 7.20 10.90
C GLU A 92 2.07 6.92 11.32
N GLY A 93 2.39 5.64 11.45
CA GLY A 93 3.75 5.26 11.79
C GLY A 93 4.76 5.74 10.77
N ALA A 94 4.42 5.65 9.49
CA ALA A 94 5.31 6.10 8.43
C ALA A 94 5.43 7.63 8.40
N ALA A 95 4.33 8.31 8.70
CA ALA A 95 4.27 9.77 8.61
C ALA A 95 5.04 10.46 9.73
N MET A 96 5.33 9.79 10.82
CA MET A 96 6.01 10.39 11.95
C MET A 96 7.52 10.54 11.78
N GLY A 97 7.98 10.43 10.56
CA GLY A 97 9.30 10.87 10.19
C GLY A 97 10.40 9.84 10.31
N ALA A 98 11.63 10.35 10.22
CA ALA A 98 12.81 9.52 10.11
C ALA A 98 12.99 8.53 11.28
N ALA A 99 12.50 8.88 12.44
CA ALA A 99 12.59 8.00 13.59
C ALA A 99 11.86 6.69 13.35
N LEU A 100 10.78 6.75 12.60
CA LEU A 100 10.02 5.55 12.29
C LEU A 100 10.64 4.74 11.17
N GLY A 101 11.29 5.41 10.24
CA GLY A 101 12.08 4.71 9.25
C GLY A 101 13.12 3.83 9.93
N ALA A 102 13.80 4.38 10.92
CA ALA A 102 14.75 3.61 11.71
C ALA A 102 14.06 2.49 12.47
N GLY A 103 12.91 2.77 13.03
CA GLY A 103 12.14 1.76 13.74
C GLY A 103 11.70 0.62 12.84
N ILE A 104 11.22 0.95 11.66
CA ILE A 104 10.82 -0.06 10.68
C ILE A 104 12.03 -0.88 10.24
N THR A 105 13.14 -0.23 10.00
CA THR A 105 14.36 -0.92 9.63
C THR A 105 14.82 -1.87 10.74
N ALA A 106 14.79 -1.39 11.97
CA ALA A 106 15.16 -2.22 13.11
C ALA A 106 14.20 -3.40 13.25
N TYR A 107 12.92 -3.16 13.07
CA TYR A 107 11.93 -4.21 13.10
C TYR A 107 12.23 -5.27 12.05
N ASN A 108 12.45 -4.85 10.81
CA ASN A 108 12.77 -5.78 9.74
C ASN A 108 14.03 -6.58 10.04
N SER A 109 15.04 -5.90 10.54
CA SER A 109 16.32 -6.57 10.81
C SER A 109 16.18 -7.61 11.90
N SER A 110 15.48 -7.26 12.97
CA SER A 110 15.31 -8.21 14.07
C SER A 110 14.35 -9.34 13.71
N SER A 111 13.24 -8.99 13.06
CA SER A 111 12.25 -9.99 12.66
C SER A 111 12.80 -10.92 11.60
N ALA A 112 13.51 -10.37 10.63
CA ALA A 112 14.08 -11.19 9.57
C ALA A 112 15.05 -12.21 10.15
N GLY A 113 15.87 -11.79 11.09
CA GLY A 113 16.79 -12.70 11.74
C GLY A 113 16.09 -13.82 12.48
N ALA A 114 15.11 -13.45 13.28
CA ALA A 114 14.35 -14.42 14.05
C ALA A 114 13.57 -15.36 13.14
N THR A 115 12.90 -14.78 12.15
CA THR A 115 12.06 -15.55 11.26
C THR A 115 12.88 -16.50 10.39
N LEU A 116 13.99 -16.02 9.89
CA LEU A 116 14.86 -16.87 9.10
C LEU A 116 15.37 -18.04 9.94
N GLY A 117 15.70 -17.78 11.19
CA GLY A 117 16.16 -18.84 12.06
C GLY A 117 15.11 -19.91 12.30
N VAL A 118 13.87 -19.50 12.48
CA VAL A 118 12.78 -20.43 12.78
C VAL A 118 12.17 -21.00 11.50
N GLY A 119 11.76 -20.10 10.60
CA GLY A 119 11.03 -20.52 9.42
C GLY A 119 11.87 -21.36 8.47
N LEU A 120 13.05 -20.90 8.18
CA LEU A 120 13.92 -21.62 7.25
C LEU A 120 14.39 -22.95 7.84
N ALA A 121 14.71 -22.96 9.11
CA ALA A 121 15.13 -24.21 9.73
C ALA A 121 14.04 -25.26 9.64
N THR A 122 12.81 -24.85 9.91
CA THR A 122 11.69 -25.77 9.85
C THR A 122 11.44 -26.25 8.43
N GLY A 123 11.41 -25.30 7.49
CA GLY A 123 11.16 -25.63 6.10
C GLY A 123 12.26 -26.51 5.50
N LEU A 124 13.49 -26.15 5.78
CA LEU A 124 14.62 -26.88 5.22
C LEU A 124 14.75 -28.30 5.74
N ILE A 125 14.41 -28.50 7.01
CA ILE A 125 14.46 -29.84 7.57
C ILE A 125 13.46 -30.75 6.85
N GLY A 126 12.26 -30.26 6.63
CA GLY A 126 11.23 -31.04 5.96
C GLY A 126 11.53 -31.29 4.50
N MET A 127 12.38 -30.49 3.91
CA MET A 127 12.61 -30.52 2.47
C MET A 127 14.02 -30.96 2.10
N ALA A 128 14.73 -31.52 3.03
CA ALA A 128 16.11 -31.92 2.79
C ALA A 128 16.25 -32.87 1.60
N ALA A 129 15.26 -33.68 1.36
CA ALA A 129 15.26 -34.61 0.24
C ALA A 129 15.01 -33.94 -1.10
N ASP A 130 14.19 -32.90 -1.08
CA ASP A 130 13.79 -32.21 -2.29
C ASP A 130 14.44 -30.83 -2.41
N ALA A 131 15.49 -30.65 -1.81
CA ALA A 131 16.36 -29.50 -1.64
C ALA A 131 16.13 -28.25 -2.48
N MET A 132 15.25 -28.26 -3.44
CA MET A 132 15.04 -27.16 -4.38
C MET A 132 13.71 -26.47 -4.22
N VAL A 133 12.90 -26.85 -3.25
CA VAL A 133 11.57 -26.30 -3.07
C VAL A 133 11.56 -25.38 -1.86
N GLU A 134 11.19 -24.14 -2.08
CA GLU A 134 11.11 -23.13 -1.03
C GLU A 134 9.80 -22.36 -1.19
N ASP A 135 9.09 -22.22 -0.08
CA ASP A 135 7.90 -21.37 -0.05
C ASP A 135 8.35 -19.92 0.07
N VAL A 136 8.05 -19.12 -0.93
CA VAL A 136 8.55 -17.76 -1.03
C VAL A 136 7.39 -16.76 -1.00
N ASN A 137 7.53 -15.75 -0.18
CA ASN A 137 6.57 -14.65 -0.12
C ASN A 137 7.27 -13.34 -0.49
N TYR A 138 6.68 -12.62 -1.44
CA TYR A 138 7.08 -11.25 -1.75
C TYR A 138 6.01 -10.29 -1.27
N THR A 139 6.43 -9.20 -0.68
CA THR A 139 5.54 -8.19 -0.12
C THR A 139 5.82 -6.84 -0.73
N MET A 140 4.75 -6.12 -1.06
CA MET A 140 4.83 -4.72 -1.46
C MET A 140 4.10 -3.88 -0.43
N VAL A 141 4.79 -2.88 0.09
CA VAL A 141 4.25 -1.95 1.10
C VAL A 141 4.15 -0.59 0.47
N THR A 142 2.96 -0.02 0.46
CA THR A 142 2.69 1.26 -0.19
C THR A 142 1.90 2.15 0.76
N ASP A 143 2.38 3.37 0.95
CA ASP A 143 1.61 4.40 1.64
C ASP A 143 0.75 5.12 0.63
N LEU A 144 -0.52 5.27 0.96
CA LEU A 144 -1.53 5.82 0.06
C LEU A 144 -2.26 6.97 0.74
N GLN A 145 -2.36 8.09 0.03
CA GLN A 145 -3.17 9.22 0.45
C GLN A 145 -4.13 9.57 -0.67
N ILE A 146 -5.40 9.65 -0.33
CA ILE A 146 -6.43 10.09 -1.27
C ILE A 146 -7.02 11.37 -0.73
N SER A 147 -7.07 12.40 -1.56
CA SER A 147 -7.70 13.67 -1.21
C SER A 147 -8.92 13.87 -2.09
N GLU A 148 -9.97 14.40 -1.51
CA GLU A 148 -11.14 14.79 -2.29
C GLU A 148 -11.42 16.27 -2.06
N ARG A 149 -11.96 16.93 -3.07
CA ARG A 149 -12.33 18.34 -2.95
C ARG A 149 -13.47 18.46 -1.95
N SER A 150 -13.29 19.28 -0.95
CA SER A 150 -14.32 19.52 0.03
C SER A 150 -15.31 20.54 -0.51
N LYS A 151 -16.59 20.36 -0.22
CA LYS A 151 -17.63 21.27 -0.64
C LYS A 151 -17.74 22.50 0.28
N VAL A 152 -17.13 22.39 1.46
CA VAL A 152 -17.23 23.43 2.48
C VAL A 152 -15.81 23.72 2.97
N ALA A 153 -15.51 25.00 3.17
CA ALA A 153 -14.23 25.39 3.74
C ALA A 153 -14.05 24.74 5.11
N VAL A 154 -12.85 24.20 5.36
CA VAL A 154 -12.55 23.50 6.59
C VAL A 154 -11.93 24.48 7.58
N THR A 155 -12.42 24.50 8.81
CA THR A 155 -11.88 25.31 9.88
C THR A 155 -10.94 24.49 10.75
N THR A 156 -10.10 25.20 11.53
CA THR A 156 -9.20 24.54 12.48
C THR A 156 -9.98 23.71 13.51
N ASP A 157 -11.13 24.21 13.93
CA ASP A 157 -11.96 23.49 14.90
C ASP A 157 -12.48 22.17 14.33
N ASN A 158 -12.87 22.17 13.08
CA ASN A 158 -13.30 20.95 12.40
C ASN A 158 -12.16 19.94 12.34
N ILE A 159 -10.96 20.40 12.08
CA ILE A 159 -9.79 19.52 12.05
C ILE A 159 -9.59 18.86 13.41
N ALA A 160 -9.66 19.64 14.48
CA ALA A 160 -9.48 19.12 15.83
C ALA A 160 -10.55 18.08 16.16
N ALA A 161 -11.79 18.34 15.81
CA ALA A 161 -12.89 17.41 16.05
C ALA A 161 -12.72 16.10 15.29
N LEU A 162 -12.24 16.18 14.07
CA LEU A 162 -12.05 15.00 13.24
C LEU A 162 -10.89 14.13 13.68
N LYS A 163 -9.91 14.71 14.35
CA LYS A 163 -8.78 13.94 14.86
C LYS A 163 -9.12 13.10 16.08
N GLN A 164 -10.19 13.42 16.75
CA GLN A 164 -10.55 12.71 17.96
C GLN A 164 -11.27 11.42 17.65
N GLY A 165 -10.61 10.34 17.95
CA GLY A 165 -11.30 9.08 18.11
C GLY A 165 -11.56 8.27 16.89
N THR A 166 -10.90 8.51 15.77
CA THR A 166 -11.07 7.65 14.64
C THR A 166 -9.75 7.21 14.05
N SER A 167 -9.61 5.91 13.89
CA SER A 167 -8.66 5.33 12.97
C SER A 167 -9.23 5.51 11.56
N GLY A 168 -8.43 5.43 10.56
CA GLY A 168 -8.87 5.67 9.19
C GLY A 168 -9.09 7.16 8.96
N VAL A 169 -8.11 7.90 9.28
CA VAL A 169 -8.23 9.31 9.59
C VAL A 169 -8.57 10.15 8.38
N LYS A 170 -9.65 10.87 8.48
CA LYS A 170 -9.98 11.95 7.58
C LYS A 170 -9.29 13.20 8.10
N LEU A 171 -8.21 13.60 7.45
CA LEU A 171 -7.50 14.83 7.77
C LEU A 171 -8.00 15.93 6.85
N GLN A 172 -8.48 17.00 7.44
CA GLN A 172 -8.90 18.17 6.68
C GLN A 172 -7.94 19.30 6.98
N THR A 173 -7.61 20.07 5.96
CA THR A 173 -6.71 21.20 6.12
C THR A 173 -7.49 22.49 6.04
N SER A 174 -7.11 23.46 6.87
CA SER A 174 -7.69 24.79 6.86
C SER A 174 -6.79 25.79 6.17
N THR A 175 -5.94 25.32 5.28
CA THR A 175 -5.07 26.21 4.55
C THR A 175 -5.86 27.00 3.52
N GLU A 176 -5.19 27.91 2.87
CA GLU A 176 -5.72 28.69 1.76
C GLU A 176 -6.27 27.82 0.64
N GLN A 177 -5.78 26.58 0.56
CA GLN A 177 -6.37 25.61 -0.34
C GLN A 177 -7.31 24.70 0.40
N GLY A 178 -7.84 25.12 1.53
CA GLY A 178 -8.55 24.32 2.49
C GLY A 178 -9.79 23.60 2.02
N ASN A 179 -9.82 23.17 0.77
CA ASN A 179 -10.96 22.54 0.13
C ASN A 179 -10.73 21.06 -0.11
N ARG A 180 -9.78 20.44 0.59
CA ARG A 180 -9.52 19.01 0.40
C ARG A 180 -9.53 18.26 1.71
N ALA A 181 -10.29 17.20 1.72
CA ALA A 181 -10.27 16.22 2.79
C ALA A 181 -9.28 15.14 2.40
N LYS A 182 -8.43 14.73 3.34
CA LYS A 182 -7.37 13.76 3.09
C LYS A 182 -7.59 12.49 3.87
N TYR A 183 -7.38 11.36 3.22
CA TYR A 183 -7.52 10.03 3.79
C TYR A 183 -6.23 9.29 3.57
N GLN A 184 -5.75 8.60 4.59
CA GLN A 184 -4.45 7.94 4.54
C GLN A 184 -4.57 6.49 4.98
N THR A 185 -3.87 5.61 4.27
CA THR A 185 -3.79 4.21 4.64
C THR A 185 -2.48 3.62 4.15
N ARG A 186 -2.09 2.49 4.71
CA ARG A 186 -0.97 1.70 4.23
C ARG A 186 -1.50 0.42 3.62
N VAL A 187 -1.09 0.16 2.38
CA VAL A 187 -1.50 -1.04 1.64
C VAL A 187 -0.35 -2.03 1.66
N VAL A 188 -0.63 -3.24 2.10
CA VAL A 188 0.34 -4.32 2.12
C VAL A 188 -0.19 -5.45 1.26
N SER A 189 0.52 -5.75 0.19
CA SER A 189 0.18 -6.83 -0.73
C SER A 189 1.22 -7.93 -0.62
N ASN A 190 0.77 -9.16 -0.58
CA ASN A 190 1.62 -10.33 -0.50
C ASN A 190 1.34 -11.26 -1.67
N ALA A 191 2.40 -11.80 -2.25
CA ALA A 191 2.31 -12.85 -3.25
C ALA A 191 3.15 -14.02 -2.77
N ASN A 192 2.56 -15.18 -2.70
CA ASN A 192 3.20 -16.37 -2.15
C ASN A 192 3.06 -17.53 -3.12
N LYS A 193 4.16 -18.21 -3.32
CA LYS A 193 4.19 -19.39 -4.18
C LYS A 193 5.48 -20.15 -3.94
N VAL A 194 5.47 -21.45 -4.17
CA VAL A 194 6.69 -22.24 -4.15
C VAL A 194 7.66 -21.73 -5.21
N ASN A 195 8.88 -21.46 -4.80
CA ASN A 195 9.96 -20.96 -5.66
C ASN A 195 9.60 -19.68 -6.43
N LEU A 196 8.80 -18.83 -5.83
CA LEU A 196 8.37 -17.57 -6.45
C LEU A 196 9.57 -16.67 -6.70
N LYS A 197 9.62 -16.10 -7.91
CA LYS A 197 10.62 -15.12 -8.29
C LYS A 197 9.99 -13.73 -8.32
N PHE A 198 10.80 -12.70 -8.10
CA PHE A 198 10.30 -11.35 -8.07
C PHE A 198 9.65 -10.93 -9.38
N GLU A 199 10.21 -11.33 -10.51
CA GLU A 199 9.67 -11.01 -11.83
C GLU A 199 8.27 -11.59 -12.04
N GLU A 200 7.97 -12.65 -11.35
CA GLU A 200 6.66 -13.27 -11.36
C GLU A 200 5.70 -12.59 -10.38
N ALA A 201 6.22 -12.20 -9.21
CA ALA A 201 5.42 -11.55 -8.17
C ALA A 201 5.08 -10.10 -8.52
N LYS A 202 5.98 -9.39 -9.16
CA LYS A 202 5.85 -7.94 -9.40
C LYS A 202 4.55 -7.56 -10.10
N PRO A 203 4.21 -8.13 -11.26
CA PRO A 203 2.98 -7.72 -11.95
C PRO A 203 1.73 -8.01 -11.13
N VAL A 204 1.75 -9.07 -10.34
CA VAL A 204 0.61 -9.43 -9.49
C VAL A 204 0.47 -8.45 -8.34
N LEU A 205 1.58 -8.07 -7.71
CA LEU A 205 1.57 -7.10 -6.62
C LEU A 205 1.15 -5.72 -7.11
N GLU A 206 1.64 -5.31 -8.27
CA GLU A 206 1.23 -4.05 -8.88
C GLU A 206 -0.27 -4.05 -9.21
N ALA A 207 -0.77 -5.15 -9.74
CA ALA A 207 -2.19 -5.28 -10.06
C ALA A 207 -3.05 -5.23 -8.79
N GLN A 208 -2.60 -5.85 -7.71
CA GLN A 208 -3.32 -5.82 -6.44
C GLN A 208 -3.41 -4.41 -5.88
N LEU A 209 -2.33 -3.66 -5.95
CA LEU A 209 -2.33 -2.27 -5.52
C LEU A 209 -3.29 -1.44 -6.37
N ALA A 210 -3.22 -1.58 -7.68
CA ALA A 210 -4.09 -0.85 -8.60
C ALA A 210 -5.56 -1.15 -8.34
N LYS A 211 -5.90 -2.41 -8.14
CA LYS A 211 -7.28 -2.81 -7.83
C LYS A 211 -7.73 -2.31 -6.47
N SER A 212 -6.85 -2.30 -5.49
CA SER A 212 -7.16 -1.80 -4.16
C SER A 212 -7.46 -0.31 -4.19
N ILE A 213 -6.67 0.45 -4.92
CA ILE A 213 -6.91 1.89 -5.08
C ILE A 213 -8.24 2.12 -5.79
N ALA A 214 -8.47 1.43 -6.89
CA ALA A 214 -9.72 1.56 -7.64
C ALA A 214 -10.93 1.15 -6.80
N GLY A 215 -10.75 0.17 -5.93
CA GLY A 215 -11.81 -0.29 -5.04
C GLY A 215 -12.26 0.75 -4.01
N ILE A 216 -11.35 1.66 -3.63
CA ILE A 216 -11.69 2.77 -2.74
C ILE A 216 -12.53 3.82 -3.50
N MET A 217 -12.21 4.01 -4.76
CA MET A 217 -12.83 5.00 -5.62
C MET A 217 -14.22 4.51 -6.12
#